data_45da1ec7cfb2c6a95d5bfd74c4e13455
#
_entry.id   45da1ec7cfb2c6a95d5bfd74c4e13455
#
_cell.length_a   1.000
_cell.length_b   1.000
_cell.length_c   1.000
_cell.angle_alpha   90.00
_cell.angle_beta   90.00
_cell.angle_gamma   90.00
#
_symmetry.space_group_name_H-M   'P 1'
#
loop_
_entity.id
_entity.type
_entity.pdbx_description
1 polymer ?
#
loop_
_entity_poly.entity_id
_entity_poly.type
_entity_poly.pdbx_seq_one_letter_code
_entity_poly.pdbx_strand_id
1 'polypeptide(L)'
;MGVYWIKNEARFIEKSLKSVMEICSEIIVMDNNSTDDTVEICSGFDKVTEIIRRKDLPLDEVRDKNILYEHARKSDPDFILAVDGDEIFMPYASEILFEELSTIHPDSDVFEFQFLTLWDNVNTIRTDGNFGYYWQKRLLRMKNQPLSLLFVENDNPGNIHCGSIPPSSVGFGNPAKSSVKIFHLASLDDEVRQRKYGFYTKTDPDNVLTGAYKHMISGEGKFSGPNGIELEQLPKEFTVNL
;
A
#
# COMPACT_ATOMS: atom_id res chain seq x y z
N MET A 1 -9.41 5.70 10.26
CA MET A 1 -9.61 4.25 9.96
C MET A 1 -8.51 3.77 9.04
N GLY A 2 -7.76 2.72 9.41
CA GLY A 2 -6.84 2.03 8.52
C GLY A 2 -7.53 0.86 7.81
N VAL A 3 -7.23 0.63 6.53
CA VAL A 3 -7.71 -0.53 5.78
C VAL A 3 -6.55 -1.24 5.12
N TYR A 4 -6.47 -2.56 5.30
CA TYR A 4 -5.43 -3.42 4.77
C TYR A 4 -6.04 -4.51 3.87
N TRP A 5 -5.52 -4.67 2.66
CA TRP A 5 -5.78 -5.82 1.81
C TRP A 5 -4.47 -6.60 1.66
N ILE A 6 -4.37 -7.78 2.27
CA ILE A 6 -3.10 -8.47 2.46
C ILE A 6 -3.15 -9.96 2.15
N LYS A 7 -1.97 -10.52 1.85
CA LYS A 7 -1.74 -11.96 1.71
C LYS A 7 -0.30 -12.33 1.97
N ASN A 8 -0.05 -13.20 2.96
CA ASN A 8 1.27 -13.73 3.28
C ASN A 8 2.31 -12.62 3.53
N GLU A 9 2.01 -11.74 4.47
CA GLU A 9 2.86 -10.61 4.86
C GLU A 9 3.43 -10.75 6.28
N ALA A 10 3.48 -11.98 6.86
CA ALA A 10 3.96 -12.22 8.22
C ALA A 10 5.33 -11.57 8.52
N ARG A 11 6.18 -11.45 7.50
CA ARG A 11 7.51 -10.82 7.64
C ARG A 11 7.46 -9.34 7.97
N PHE A 12 6.47 -8.60 7.46
CA PHE A 12 6.45 -7.13 7.51
C PHE A 12 5.24 -6.55 8.22
N ILE A 13 4.12 -7.28 8.29
CA ILE A 13 2.83 -6.76 8.75
C ILE A 13 2.88 -6.18 10.16
N GLU A 14 3.69 -6.75 11.07
CA GLU A 14 3.87 -6.21 12.42
C GLU A 14 4.42 -4.77 12.39
N LYS A 15 5.44 -4.54 11.57
CA LYS A 15 6.07 -3.23 11.43
C LYS A 15 5.18 -2.24 10.69
N SER A 16 4.47 -2.71 9.66
CA SER A 16 3.46 -1.92 8.96
C SER A 16 2.39 -1.43 9.92
N LEU A 17 1.75 -2.33 10.67
CA LEU A 17 0.74 -1.98 11.66
C LEU A 17 1.27 -1.01 12.72
N LYS A 18 2.46 -1.27 13.30
CA LYS A 18 3.08 -0.37 14.29
C LYS A 18 3.28 1.05 13.75
N SER A 19 3.62 1.20 12.47
CA SER A 19 3.88 2.50 11.85
C SER A 19 2.63 3.39 11.70
N VAL A 20 1.44 2.78 11.74
CA VAL A 20 0.17 3.52 11.59
C VAL A 20 -0.65 3.59 12.88
N MET A 21 -0.14 3.03 13.99
CA MET A 21 -0.88 3.00 15.28
C MET A 21 -1.21 4.39 15.81
N GLU A 22 -0.36 5.38 15.59
CA GLU A 22 -0.63 6.77 16.00
C GLU A 22 -1.52 7.52 15.00
N ILE A 23 -1.64 7.00 13.75
CA ILE A 23 -2.44 7.61 12.67
C ILE A 23 -3.89 7.12 12.73
N CYS A 24 -4.07 5.82 12.96
CA CYS A 24 -5.38 5.17 12.88
C CYS A 24 -6.00 4.96 14.26
N SER A 25 -7.29 5.28 14.41
CA SER A 25 -8.09 4.92 15.59
C SER A 25 -8.49 3.44 15.57
N GLU A 26 -8.82 2.93 14.40
CA GLU A 26 -9.23 1.55 14.15
C GLU A 26 -8.62 1.05 12.84
N ILE A 27 -8.45 -0.26 12.71
CA ILE A 27 -7.91 -0.92 11.52
C ILE A 27 -8.79 -2.12 11.16
N ILE A 28 -9.14 -2.22 9.88
CA ILE A 28 -9.81 -3.39 9.30
C ILE A 28 -8.85 -4.08 8.34
N VAL A 29 -8.73 -5.39 8.47
CA VAL A 29 -7.85 -6.21 7.61
C VAL A 29 -8.70 -7.13 6.74
N MET A 30 -8.48 -7.09 5.44
CA MET A 30 -8.96 -8.09 4.48
C MET A 30 -7.83 -9.07 4.20
N ASP A 31 -7.94 -10.29 4.71
CA ASP A 31 -6.99 -11.37 4.47
C ASP A 31 -7.40 -12.22 3.27
N ASN A 32 -6.59 -12.19 2.22
CA ASN A 32 -6.80 -12.97 1.01
C ASN A 32 -6.18 -14.37 1.12
N ASN A 33 -6.66 -15.12 2.11
CA ASN A 33 -6.29 -16.51 2.36
C ASN A 33 -4.78 -16.70 2.60
N SER A 34 -4.23 -15.98 3.59
CA SER A 34 -2.85 -16.18 4.05
C SER A 34 -2.67 -17.58 4.65
N THR A 35 -1.48 -18.15 4.43
CA THR A 35 -1.06 -19.47 4.90
C THR A 35 0.08 -19.41 5.90
N ASP A 36 0.60 -18.23 6.15
CA ASP A 36 1.61 -17.90 7.15
C ASP A 36 0.97 -17.25 8.39
N ASP A 37 1.76 -16.73 9.32
CA ASP A 37 1.33 -16.16 10.60
C ASP A 37 0.72 -14.75 10.46
N THR A 38 0.45 -14.26 9.25
CA THR A 38 -0.07 -12.90 8.98
C THR A 38 -1.30 -12.59 9.82
N VAL A 39 -2.29 -13.50 9.83
CA VAL A 39 -3.57 -13.29 10.56
C VAL A 39 -3.37 -13.31 12.06
N GLU A 40 -2.51 -14.21 12.56
CA GLU A 40 -2.19 -14.29 13.99
C GLU A 40 -1.54 -12.99 14.47
N ILE A 41 -0.56 -12.48 13.73
CA ILE A 41 0.10 -11.21 14.02
C ILE A 41 -0.91 -10.06 14.04
N CYS A 42 -1.76 -9.94 13.02
CA CYS A 42 -2.80 -8.90 12.98
C CYS A 42 -3.73 -8.95 14.21
N SER A 43 -4.12 -10.16 14.62
CA SER A 43 -5.02 -10.36 15.76
C SER A 43 -4.42 -9.91 17.11
N GLY A 44 -3.10 -9.75 17.18
CA GLY A 44 -2.40 -9.27 18.38
C GLY A 44 -2.45 -7.76 18.58
N PHE A 45 -3.05 -6.98 17.67
CA PHE A 45 -3.13 -5.52 17.76
C PHE A 45 -4.52 -5.05 18.19
N ASP A 46 -4.61 -4.33 19.29
CA ASP A 46 -5.90 -3.86 19.85
C ASP A 46 -6.70 -2.97 18.89
N LYS A 47 -6.03 -2.24 18.00
CA LYS A 47 -6.69 -1.39 17.00
C LYS A 47 -7.14 -2.15 15.75
N VAL A 48 -6.77 -3.42 15.58
CA VAL A 48 -7.33 -4.29 14.54
C VAL A 48 -8.68 -4.80 15.03
N THR A 49 -9.73 -4.10 14.66
CA THR A 49 -11.09 -4.37 15.17
C THR A 49 -11.84 -5.42 14.35
N GLU A 50 -11.42 -5.65 13.11
CA GLU A 50 -12.03 -6.65 12.23
C GLU A 50 -11.00 -7.29 11.29
N ILE A 51 -11.07 -8.61 11.13
CA ILE A 51 -10.32 -9.38 10.12
C ILE A 51 -11.31 -10.14 9.25
N ILE A 52 -11.46 -9.72 8.00
CA ILE A 52 -12.32 -10.35 7.00
C ILE A 52 -11.50 -11.38 6.24
N ARG A 53 -11.79 -12.65 6.40
CA ARG A 53 -11.05 -13.73 5.74
C ARG A 53 -11.74 -14.20 4.46
N ARG A 54 -11.00 -14.16 3.35
CA ARG A 54 -11.49 -14.55 2.02
C ARG A 54 -11.04 -15.96 1.66
N LYS A 55 -11.44 -16.95 2.47
CA LYS A 55 -11.11 -18.38 2.23
C LYS A 55 -11.85 -18.92 1.00
N ASP A 56 -11.13 -19.75 0.23
CA ASP A 56 -11.68 -20.56 -0.86
C ASP A 56 -12.35 -19.78 -2.01
N LEU A 57 -12.04 -18.48 -2.13
CA LEU A 57 -12.51 -17.66 -3.24
C LEU A 57 -11.36 -17.33 -4.21
N PRO A 58 -11.65 -17.25 -5.51
CA PRO A 58 -10.67 -16.74 -6.47
C PRO A 58 -10.19 -15.33 -6.10
N LEU A 59 -8.93 -15.02 -6.41
CA LEU A 59 -8.38 -13.69 -6.28
C LEU A 59 -9.21 -12.69 -7.09
N ASP A 60 -9.65 -11.63 -6.43
CA ASP A 60 -10.36 -10.51 -7.04
C ASP A 60 -10.20 -9.27 -6.15
N GLU A 61 -9.22 -8.44 -6.50
CA GLU A 61 -8.84 -7.27 -5.70
C GLU A 61 -9.94 -6.21 -5.67
N VAL A 62 -10.65 -6.01 -6.79
CA VAL A 62 -11.76 -5.05 -6.88
C VAL A 62 -12.91 -5.44 -5.96
N ARG A 63 -13.36 -6.69 -6.04
CA ARG A 63 -14.43 -7.22 -5.17
C ARG A 63 -14.04 -7.07 -3.70
N ASP A 64 -12.82 -7.49 -3.36
CA ASP A 64 -12.37 -7.54 -1.97
C ASP A 64 -12.19 -6.12 -1.40
N LYS A 65 -11.64 -5.18 -2.17
CA LYS A 65 -11.53 -3.78 -1.75
C LYS A 65 -12.88 -3.08 -1.65
N ASN A 66 -13.83 -3.38 -2.52
CA ASN A 66 -15.20 -2.86 -2.40
C ASN A 66 -15.84 -3.31 -1.08
N ILE A 67 -15.72 -4.59 -0.71
CA ILE A 67 -16.20 -5.12 0.58
C ILE A 67 -15.46 -4.45 1.75
N LEU A 68 -14.13 -4.33 1.67
CA LEU A 68 -13.31 -3.70 2.71
C LEU A 68 -13.75 -2.24 2.98
N TYR A 69 -13.96 -1.45 1.93
CA TYR A 69 -14.43 -0.08 2.04
C TYR A 69 -15.88 0.02 2.55
N GLU A 70 -16.75 -0.91 2.17
CA GLU A 70 -18.11 -1.00 2.73
C GLU A 70 -18.06 -1.25 4.25
N HIS A 71 -17.18 -2.14 4.72
CA HIS A 71 -17.00 -2.39 6.15
C HIS A 71 -16.43 -1.17 6.87
N ALA A 72 -15.40 -0.53 6.30
CA ALA A 72 -14.80 0.67 6.88
C ALA A 72 -15.80 1.81 7.07
N ARG A 73 -16.75 1.98 6.16
CA ARG A 73 -17.79 3.03 6.24
C ARG A 73 -18.79 2.84 7.38
N LYS A 74 -18.95 1.63 7.91
CA LYS A 74 -19.89 1.35 9.01
C LYS A 74 -19.52 2.08 10.30
N SER A 75 -18.24 2.38 10.50
CA SER A 75 -17.74 3.16 11.65
C SER A 75 -17.79 4.68 11.41
N ASP A 76 -18.31 5.15 10.28
CA ASP A 76 -18.39 6.57 9.89
C ASP A 76 -17.08 7.35 10.11
N PRO A 77 -15.94 6.89 9.55
CA PRO A 77 -14.65 7.50 9.81
C PRO A 77 -14.50 8.85 9.11
N ASP A 78 -13.76 9.79 9.70
CA ASP A 78 -13.37 11.04 9.02
C ASP A 78 -12.47 10.78 7.81
N PHE A 79 -11.58 9.78 7.92
CA PHE A 79 -10.62 9.41 6.88
C PHE A 79 -10.45 7.90 6.79
N ILE A 80 -10.22 7.41 5.56
CA ILE A 80 -9.74 6.05 5.29
C ILE A 80 -8.31 6.13 4.80
N LEU A 81 -7.38 5.45 5.48
CA LEU A 81 -5.99 5.25 5.10
C LEU A 81 -5.82 3.82 4.59
N ALA A 82 -5.55 3.67 3.30
CA ALA A 82 -5.28 2.36 2.69
C ALA A 82 -3.78 2.05 2.78
N VAL A 83 -3.43 0.88 3.31
CA VAL A 83 -2.05 0.46 3.56
C VAL A 83 -1.86 -0.98 3.10
N ASP A 84 -0.72 -1.28 2.48
CA ASP A 84 -0.33 -2.65 2.16
C ASP A 84 0.57 -3.23 3.27
N GLY A 85 0.62 -4.55 3.40
CA GLY A 85 1.32 -5.22 4.51
C GLY A 85 2.84 -5.02 4.52
N ASP A 86 3.42 -4.57 3.41
CA ASP A 86 4.85 -4.29 3.21
C ASP A 86 5.16 -2.79 3.09
N GLU A 87 4.30 -1.94 3.66
CA GLU A 87 4.46 -0.49 3.71
C GLU A 87 4.68 -0.02 5.16
N ILE A 88 5.68 0.83 5.38
CA ILE A 88 5.99 1.42 6.67
C ILE A 88 5.98 2.94 6.52
N PHE A 89 5.19 3.63 7.33
CA PHE A 89 5.20 5.07 7.39
C PHE A 89 6.44 5.59 8.12
N MET A 90 6.99 6.71 7.67
CA MET A 90 8.14 7.35 8.31
C MET A 90 7.84 7.74 9.77
N PRO A 91 8.86 7.90 10.63
CA PRO A 91 8.66 8.45 11.97
C PRO A 91 7.95 9.80 11.94
N TYR A 92 7.14 10.07 12.96
CA TYR A 92 6.38 11.32 13.12
C TYR A 92 5.32 11.57 12.03
N ALA A 93 4.91 10.53 11.30
CA ALA A 93 3.90 10.65 10.25
C ALA A 93 2.55 11.15 10.79
N SER A 94 2.19 10.79 12.02
CA SER A 94 0.94 11.24 12.67
C SER A 94 0.90 12.74 12.85
N GLU A 95 1.95 13.34 13.37
CA GLU A 95 2.05 14.78 13.64
C GLU A 95 2.03 15.57 12.33
N ILE A 96 2.79 15.10 11.33
CA ILE A 96 2.85 15.74 10.01
C ILE A 96 1.47 15.67 9.34
N LEU A 97 0.84 14.50 9.31
CA LEU A 97 -0.49 14.34 8.73
C LEU A 97 -1.53 15.20 9.43
N PHE A 98 -1.50 15.28 10.76
CA PHE A 98 -2.42 16.15 11.51
C PHE A 98 -2.31 17.62 11.08
N GLU A 99 -1.10 18.14 10.91
CA GLU A 99 -0.86 19.49 10.43
C GLU A 99 -1.33 19.67 8.97
N GLU A 100 -1.03 18.71 8.10
CA GLU A 100 -1.44 18.76 6.70
C GLU A 100 -2.96 18.75 6.56
N LEU A 101 -3.67 17.88 7.29
CA LEU A 101 -5.12 17.73 7.23
C LEU A 101 -5.89 18.90 7.84
N SER A 102 -5.31 19.55 8.85
CA SER A 102 -5.97 20.63 9.58
C SER A 102 -5.61 22.04 9.10
N THR A 103 -4.42 22.24 8.54
CA THR A 103 -3.86 23.56 8.30
C THR A 103 -3.37 23.77 6.87
N ILE A 104 -2.61 22.82 6.31
CA ILE A 104 -1.96 23.00 5.00
C ILE A 104 -2.94 22.68 3.86
N HIS A 105 -3.68 21.58 3.99
CA HIS A 105 -4.61 21.09 2.98
C HIS A 105 -5.99 20.77 3.59
N PRO A 106 -6.64 21.72 4.28
CA PRO A 106 -7.87 21.44 5.03
C PRO A 106 -9.06 21.03 4.14
N ASP A 107 -9.03 21.43 2.87
CA ASP A 107 -10.12 21.17 1.90
C ASP A 107 -9.79 20.03 0.93
N SER A 108 -8.64 19.37 1.07
CA SER A 108 -8.28 18.25 0.20
C SER A 108 -8.99 16.97 0.61
N ASP A 109 -9.55 16.25 -0.36
CA ASP A 109 -10.26 15.00 -0.14
C ASP A 109 -9.39 13.76 -0.33
N VAL A 110 -8.36 13.82 -1.19
CA VAL A 110 -7.43 12.73 -1.48
C VAL A 110 -6.00 13.18 -1.29
N PHE A 111 -5.20 12.33 -0.65
CA PHE A 111 -3.77 12.56 -0.45
C PHE A 111 -2.95 11.44 -1.08
N GLU A 112 -1.88 11.83 -1.74
CA GLU A 112 -0.86 10.92 -2.27
C GLU A 112 0.46 11.08 -1.52
N PHE A 113 1.16 9.95 -1.38
CA PHE A 113 2.40 9.84 -0.64
C PHE A 113 3.52 9.40 -1.56
N GLN A 114 4.72 9.92 -1.34
CA GLN A 114 5.90 9.44 -2.04
C GLN A 114 6.37 8.13 -1.42
N PHE A 115 6.58 7.14 -2.27
CA PHE A 115 7.13 5.85 -1.89
C PHE A 115 8.63 5.83 -2.06
N LEU A 116 9.34 5.41 -1.02
CA LEU A 116 10.76 5.13 -1.04
C LEU A 116 10.93 3.61 -1.08
N THR A 117 11.23 3.08 -2.27
CA THR A 117 11.38 1.63 -2.44
C THR A 117 12.74 1.19 -1.91
N LEU A 118 12.74 0.45 -0.79
CA LEU A 118 13.95 -0.11 -0.23
C LEU A 118 14.47 -1.25 -1.12
N TRP A 119 15.80 -1.26 -1.35
CA TRP A 119 16.44 -2.20 -2.25
C TRP A 119 17.67 -2.81 -1.62
N ASP A 120 17.73 -4.15 -1.60
CA ASP A 120 18.77 -4.99 -1.02
C ASP A 120 18.98 -4.87 0.49
N ASN A 121 18.63 -3.73 1.10
CA ASN A 121 18.70 -3.49 2.55
C ASN A 121 17.88 -2.27 2.96
N VAL A 122 17.78 -2.02 4.28
CA VAL A 122 16.98 -0.91 4.85
C VAL A 122 17.60 0.49 4.69
N ASN A 123 18.84 0.58 4.24
CA ASN A 123 19.55 1.86 4.13
C ASN A 123 19.68 2.33 2.68
N THR A 124 19.15 1.58 1.72
CA THR A 124 19.30 1.86 0.30
C THR A 124 17.94 1.94 -0.37
N ILE A 125 17.73 2.99 -1.14
CA ILE A 125 16.52 3.21 -1.94
C ILE A 125 16.86 3.14 -3.42
N ARG A 126 15.90 2.64 -4.21
CA ARG A 126 15.98 2.63 -5.66
C ARG A 126 15.39 3.91 -6.22
N THR A 127 16.12 4.57 -7.14
CA THR A 127 15.77 5.92 -7.64
C THR A 127 15.62 5.99 -9.16
N ASP A 128 15.91 4.93 -9.91
CA ASP A 128 15.77 4.91 -11.36
C ASP A 128 14.30 4.82 -11.83
N GLY A 129 14.03 5.30 -13.01
CA GLY A 129 12.73 5.18 -13.67
C GLY A 129 11.58 5.68 -12.82
N ASN A 130 10.56 4.84 -12.63
CA ASN A 130 9.40 5.19 -11.81
C ASN A 130 9.71 5.20 -10.31
N PHE A 131 10.76 4.51 -9.86
CA PHE A 131 11.07 4.36 -8.43
C PHE A 131 11.50 5.68 -7.76
N GLY A 132 12.14 6.61 -8.50
CA GLY A 132 12.52 7.91 -7.97
C GLY A 132 11.35 8.87 -7.72
N TYR A 133 10.22 8.65 -8.38
CA TYR A 133 9.04 9.54 -8.34
C TYR A 133 7.73 8.79 -8.15
N TYR A 134 7.77 7.69 -7.42
CA TYR A 134 6.59 6.86 -7.23
C TYR A 134 5.66 7.45 -6.17
N TRP A 135 4.52 7.98 -6.60
CA TRP A 135 3.48 8.53 -5.74
C TRP A 135 2.23 7.68 -5.81
N GLN A 136 1.62 7.42 -4.66
CA GLN A 136 0.39 6.64 -4.55
C GLN A 136 -0.63 7.35 -3.67
N LYS A 137 -1.88 7.33 -4.11
CA LYS A 137 -3.02 7.78 -3.31
C LYS A 137 -3.27 6.76 -2.21
N ARG A 138 -3.23 7.21 -0.95
CA ARG A 138 -3.40 6.33 0.21
C ARG A 138 -4.42 6.84 1.22
N LEU A 139 -4.73 8.14 1.26
CA LEU A 139 -5.64 8.70 2.25
C LEU A 139 -6.81 9.38 1.56
N LEU A 140 -8.02 9.08 2.04
CA LEU A 140 -9.31 9.59 1.56
C LEU A 140 -10.08 10.23 2.71
N ARG A 141 -10.47 11.51 2.56
CA ARG A 141 -11.41 12.19 3.46
C ARG A 141 -12.82 11.72 3.13
N MET A 142 -13.59 11.31 4.14
CA MET A 142 -14.89 10.67 3.93
C MET A 142 -16.07 11.65 3.88
N LYS A 143 -15.95 12.83 4.46
CA LYS A 143 -17.05 13.80 4.65
C LYS A 143 -17.84 14.13 3.37
N ASN A 144 -17.18 14.23 2.22
CA ASN A 144 -17.78 14.66 0.97
C ASN A 144 -17.94 13.51 -0.05
N GLN A 145 -17.68 12.29 0.36
CA GLN A 145 -17.65 11.16 -0.57
C GLN A 145 -19.05 10.67 -0.92
N PRO A 146 -19.27 10.19 -2.16
CA PRO A 146 -20.54 9.59 -2.54
C PRO A 146 -20.84 8.33 -1.71
N LEU A 147 -22.13 8.01 -1.59
CA LEU A 147 -22.55 6.80 -0.85
C LEU A 147 -21.98 5.52 -1.46
N SER A 148 -21.82 5.45 -2.78
CA SER A 148 -21.16 4.34 -3.44
C SER A 148 -19.75 4.74 -3.89
N LEU A 149 -18.75 4.37 -3.08
CA LEU A 149 -17.32 4.40 -3.46
C LEU A 149 -16.98 3.03 -4.04
N LEU A 150 -16.67 2.98 -5.32
CA LEU A 150 -16.40 1.72 -6.00
C LEU A 150 -15.06 1.73 -6.71
N PHE A 151 -14.30 0.66 -6.50
CA PHE A 151 -13.23 0.25 -7.40
C PHE A 151 -13.85 -0.32 -8.66
N VAL A 152 -13.19 -0.12 -9.78
CA VAL A 152 -13.67 -0.53 -11.09
C VAL A 152 -12.86 -1.72 -11.57
N GLU A 153 -13.54 -2.72 -12.12
CA GLU A 153 -12.91 -3.86 -12.78
C GLU A 153 -11.93 -3.41 -13.86
N ASN A 154 -10.87 -4.16 -14.04
CA ASN A 154 -9.85 -3.94 -15.05
C ASN A 154 -9.56 -5.25 -15.79
N ASP A 155 -8.73 -5.17 -16.83
CA ASP A 155 -8.42 -6.32 -17.68
C ASP A 155 -7.37 -7.27 -17.09
N ASN A 156 -6.84 -6.98 -15.88
CA ASN A 156 -5.87 -7.86 -15.24
C ASN A 156 -6.57 -9.07 -14.59
N PRO A 157 -5.96 -10.25 -14.62
CA PRO A 157 -6.47 -11.42 -13.92
C PRO A 157 -6.67 -11.11 -12.41
N GLY A 158 -7.84 -11.48 -11.88
CA GLY A 158 -8.18 -11.18 -10.48
C GLY A 158 -8.31 -9.69 -10.17
N ASN A 159 -8.52 -8.84 -11.20
CA ASN A 159 -8.65 -7.39 -11.07
C ASN A 159 -7.50 -6.72 -10.28
N ILE A 160 -6.31 -7.32 -10.26
CA ILE A 160 -5.16 -6.79 -9.52
C ILE A 160 -4.73 -5.42 -10.04
N HIS A 161 -4.06 -4.64 -9.19
CA HIS A 161 -3.62 -3.26 -9.48
C HIS A 161 -4.78 -2.26 -9.69
N CYS A 162 -5.93 -2.49 -9.06
CA CYS A 162 -7.05 -1.55 -9.11
C CYS A 162 -6.84 -0.24 -8.33
N GLY A 163 -5.68 -0.10 -7.68
CA GLY A 163 -5.34 1.06 -6.84
C GLY A 163 -5.81 0.91 -5.39
N SER A 164 -5.58 1.95 -4.59
CA SER A 164 -5.88 1.93 -3.15
C SER A 164 -6.99 2.90 -2.75
N ILE A 165 -7.30 3.89 -3.59
CA ILE A 165 -8.43 4.81 -3.44
C ILE A 165 -9.38 4.60 -4.61
N PRO A 166 -10.70 4.48 -4.38
CA PRO A 166 -11.68 4.29 -5.45
C PRO A 166 -11.63 5.44 -6.47
N PRO A 167 -11.60 5.17 -7.78
CA PRO A 167 -11.59 6.22 -8.81
C PRO A 167 -12.81 7.15 -8.79
N SER A 168 -13.93 6.69 -8.21
CA SER A 168 -15.16 7.48 -8.03
C SER A 168 -15.07 8.53 -6.92
N SER A 169 -13.97 8.57 -6.15
CA SER A 169 -13.81 9.49 -5.03
C SER A 169 -13.74 10.95 -5.48
N VAL A 170 -14.41 11.84 -4.74
CA VAL A 170 -14.20 13.29 -4.86
C VAL A 170 -12.71 13.58 -4.60
N GLY A 171 -12.13 14.45 -5.40
CA GLY A 171 -10.70 14.80 -5.29
C GLY A 171 -9.73 13.80 -5.93
N PHE A 172 -10.18 12.65 -6.47
CA PHE A 172 -9.31 11.63 -7.05
C PHE A 172 -8.36 12.16 -8.13
N GLY A 173 -8.83 13.06 -9.00
CA GLY A 173 -8.04 13.67 -10.08
C GLY A 173 -7.10 14.79 -9.64
N ASN A 174 -7.22 15.28 -8.40
CA ASN A 174 -6.43 16.39 -7.86
C ASN A 174 -6.00 16.13 -6.41
N PRO A 175 -5.19 15.09 -6.15
CA PRO A 175 -4.74 14.77 -4.80
C PRO A 175 -3.78 15.82 -4.26
N ALA A 176 -3.82 16.08 -2.95
CA ALA A 176 -2.76 16.80 -2.26
C ALA A 176 -1.54 15.88 -2.09
N LYS A 177 -0.34 16.45 -2.22
CA LYS A 177 0.90 15.75 -1.95
C LYS A 177 1.28 15.89 -0.49
N SER A 178 1.31 14.76 0.22
CA SER A 178 1.81 14.73 1.59
C SER A 178 3.34 14.79 1.62
N SER A 179 3.90 15.44 2.63
CA SER A 179 5.34 15.39 2.93
C SER A 179 5.75 14.08 3.60
N VAL A 180 4.79 13.33 4.14
CA VAL A 180 5.03 12.00 4.71
C VAL A 180 5.49 11.02 3.63
N LYS A 181 6.54 10.23 3.95
CA LYS A 181 7.07 9.19 3.09
C LYS A 181 6.62 7.81 3.56
N ILE A 182 6.45 6.90 2.60
CA ILE A 182 6.17 5.49 2.86
C ILE A 182 7.36 4.66 2.36
N PHE A 183 7.95 3.87 3.25
CA PHE A 183 8.98 2.89 2.90
C PHE A 183 8.30 1.64 2.38
N HIS A 184 8.61 1.28 1.14
CA HIS A 184 8.03 0.13 0.47
C HIS A 184 9.02 -1.02 0.43
N LEU A 185 8.67 -2.12 1.08
CA LEU A 185 9.54 -3.27 1.34
C LEU A 185 9.44 -4.36 0.27
N ALA A 186 8.65 -4.13 -0.78
CA ALA A 186 8.41 -5.11 -1.86
C ALA A 186 9.68 -5.59 -2.58
N SER A 187 10.79 -4.87 -2.42
CA SER A 187 12.06 -5.16 -3.08
C SER A 187 13.24 -5.18 -2.10
N LEU A 188 12.96 -5.32 -0.80
CA LEU A 188 13.95 -5.20 0.28
C LEU A 188 15.15 -6.13 0.09
N ASP A 189 14.93 -7.36 -0.37
CA ASP A 189 15.98 -8.32 -0.68
C ASP A 189 15.54 -9.29 -1.79
N ASP A 190 16.45 -10.14 -2.20
CA ASP A 190 16.21 -11.07 -3.30
C ASP A 190 15.10 -12.08 -2.98
N GLU A 191 15.00 -12.55 -1.74
CA GLU A 191 13.95 -13.49 -1.32
C GLU A 191 12.55 -12.89 -1.51
N VAL A 192 12.36 -11.63 -1.08
CA VAL A 192 11.09 -10.91 -1.25
C VAL A 192 10.78 -10.71 -2.73
N ARG A 193 11.77 -10.29 -3.53
CA ARG A 193 11.60 -10.09 -4.97
C ARG A 193 11.21 -11.38 -5.69
N GLN A 194 11.90 -12.49 -5.42
CA GLN A 194 11.63 -13.80 -6.01
C GLN A 194 10.23 -14.32 -5.62
N ARG A 195 9.85 -14.17 -4.34
CA ARG A 195 8.51 -14.54 -3.86
C ARG A 195 7.43 -13.76 -4.62
N LYS A 196 7.57 -12.44 -4.73
CA LYS A 196 6.61 -11.58 -5.44
C LYS A 196 6.59 -11.88 -6.95
N TYR A 197 7.73 -12.06 -7.57
CA TYR A 197 7.80 -12.45 -8.97
C TYR A 197 7.10 -13.79 -9.22
N GLY A 198 7.32 -14.77 -8.34
CA GLY A 198 6.64 -16.07 -8.37
C GLY A 198 5.12 -15.96 -8.19
N PHE A 199 4.65 -15.01 -7.37
CA PHE A 199 3.23 -14.72 -7.23
C PHE A 199 2.65 -14.18 -8.55
N TYR A 200 3.27 -13.16 -9.17
CA TYR A 200 2.80 -12.59 -10.42
C TYR A 200 2.89 -13.58 -11.60
N THR A 201 3.88 -14.46 -11.60
CA THR A 201 3.97 -15.54 -12.62
C THR A 201 2.73 -16.43 -12.62
N LYS A 202 2.07 -16.60 -11.47
CA LYS A 202 0.86 -17.40 -11.34
C LYS A 202 -0.43 -16.60 -11.55
N THR A 203 -0.44 -15.34 -11.12
CA THR A 203 -1.66 -14.52 -11.07
C THR A 203 -1.79 -13.56 -12.24
N ASP A 204 -0.69 -13.22 -12.91
CA ASP A 204 -0.65 -12.26 -14.02
C ASP A 204 0.39 -12.68 -15.08
N PRO A 205 0.26 -13.89 -15.66
CA PRO A 205 1.27 -14.48 -16.55
C PRO A 205 1.49 -13.65 -17.83
N ASP A 206 0.47 -12.99 -18.36
CA ASP A 206 0.57 -12.20 -19.59
C ASP A 206 1.49 -10.99 -19.39
N ASN A 207 1.36 -10.27 -18.28
CA ASN A 207 2.26 -9.16 -17.95
C ASN A 207 3.68 -9.64 -17.58
N VAL A 208 3.84 -10.85 -17.03
CA VAL A 208 5.16 -11.47 -16.86
C VAL A 208 5.82 -11.71 -18.22
N LEU A 209 5.10 -12.26 -19.21
CA LEU A 209 5.60 -12.49 -20.56
C LEU A 209 6.01 -11.19 -21.27
N THR A 210 5.29 -10.10 -21.07
CA THR A 210 5.66 -8.77 -21.62
C THR A 210 6.84 -8.12 -20.89
N GLY A 211 7.32 -8.73 -19.80
CA GLY A 211 8.45 -8.25 -19.01
C GLY A 211 8.10 -7.12 -18.02
N ALA A 212 6.81 -6.91 -17.73
CA ALA A 212 6.38 -5.87 -16.78
C ALA A 212 7.02 -6.03 -15.39
N TYR A 213 7.25 -7.26 -14.94
CA TYR A 213 7.83 -7.57 -13.62
C TYR A 213 9.34 -7.84 -13.63
N LYS A 214 10.03 -7.70 -14.77
CA LYS A 214 11.49 -7.91 -14.86
C LYS A 214 12.29 -7.03 -13.91
N HIS A 215 11.79 -5.86 -13.60
CA HIS A 215 12.40 -4.94 -12.64
C HIS A 215 12.65 -5.55 -11.26
N MET A 216 11.91 -6.61 -10.89
CA MET A 216 12.07 -7.29 -9.60
C MET A 216 13.27 -8.23 -9.56
N ILE A 217 13.63 -8.85 -10.69
CA ILE A 217 14.64 -9.91 -10.75
C ILE A 217 15.90 -9.52 -11.49
N SER A 218 15.82 -8.69 -12.53
CA SER A 218 17.00 -8.27 -13.34
C SER A 218 17.23 -6.77 -13.34
N GLY A 219 16.36 -5.99 -12.70
CA GLY A 219 16.43 -4.54 -12.74
C GLY A 219 16.08 -3.91 -14.08
N GLU A 220 15.62 -4.71 -15.04
CA GLU A 220 15.22 -4.27 -16.38
C GLU A 220 13.69 -4.15 -16.46
N GLY A 221 13.20 -3.55 -17.55
CA GLY A 221 11.79 -3.54 -17.91
C GLY A 221 11.13 -2.18 -17.83
N LYS A 222 9.81 -2.16 -18.02
CA LYS A 222 8.99 -0.95 -18.20
C LYS A 222 9.12 0.11 -17.11
N PHE A 223 9.42 -0.30 -15.89
CA PHE A 223 9.47 0.59 -14.72
C PHE A 223 10.90 1.03 -14.35
N SER A 224 11.91 0.45 -14.98
CA SER A 224 13.32 0.76 -14.75
C SER A 224 13.77 1.95 -15.60
N GLY A 225 14.80 2.64 -15.12
CA GLY A 225 15.47 3.69 -15.89
C GLY A 225 16.31 3.12 -17.05
N PRO A 226 16.71 3.96 -17.99
CA PRO A 226 17.48 3.54 -19.18
C PRO A 226 18.89 3.02 -18.86
N ASN A 227 19.42 3.38 -17.69
CA ASN A 227 20.77 3.01 -17.25
C ASN A 227 20.76 1.78 -16.32
N GLY A 228 19.63 1.12 -16.13
CA GLY A 228 19.45 0.04 -15.17
C GLY A 228 19.09 0.55 -13.77
N ILE A 229 19.45 -0.23 -12.74
CA ILE A 229 19.14 0.11 -11.34
C ILE A 229 20.07 1.24 -10.87
N GLU A 230 19.48 2.32 -10.39
CA GLU A 230 20.18 3.40 -9.70
C GLU A 230 19.77 3.38 -8.23
N LEU A 231 20.77 3.40 -7.34
CA LEU A 231 20.57 3.29 -5.90
C LEU A 231 21.17 4.50 -5.19
N GLU A 232 20.46 4.97 -4.18
CA GLU A 232 20.90 6.03 -3.27
C GLU A 232 20.84 5.55 -1.82
N GLN A 233 21.65 6.15 -0.96
CA GLN A 233 21.55 5.94 0.47
C GLN A 233 20.26 6.60 0.98
N LEU A 234 19.52 5.86 1.80
CA LEU A 234 18.39 6.43 2.52
C LEU A 234 18.88 7.62 3.37
N PRO A 235 18.28 8.82 3.25
CA PRO A 235 18.66 9.95 4.08
C PRO A 235 18.62 9.60 5.57
N LYS A 236 19.59 10.12 6.33
CA LYS A 236 19.80 9.73 7.75
C LYS A 236 18.63 10.08 8.67
N GLU A 237 17.83 11.07 8.30
CA GLU A 237 16.59 11.43 8.99
C GLU A 237 15.52 10.35 8.90
N PHE A 238 15.64 9.43 7.95
CA PHE A 238 14.74 8.29 7.78
C PHE A 238 15.40 7.01 8.32
N THR A 239 15.00 6.58 9.48
CA THR A 239 15.48 5.30 10.04
C THR A 239 14.38 4.27 9.94
N VAL A 240 14.66 3.16 9.24
CA VAL A 240 13.75 2.01 9.14
C VAL A 240 14.27 0.91 10.06
N ASN A 241 13.51 0.58 11.09
CA ASN A 241 13.80 -0.51 12.02
C ASN A 241 12.93 -1.73 11.66
N LEU A 242 13.54 -2.75 11.08
CA LEU A 242 12.89 -4.03 10.75
C LEU A 242 13.09 -5.09 11.82
#